data_e9dd4d739c046981439b4591e587f146
#
_entry.id   e9dd4d739c046981439b4591e587f146
#
_cell.length_a   1.000
_cell.length_b   1.000
_cell.length_c   1.000
_cell.angle_alpha   90.00
_cell.angle_beta   90.00
_cell.angle_gamma   90.00
#
_symmetry.space_group_name_H-M   'P 1'
#
loop_
_entity.id
_entity.type
_entity.pdbx_description
1 polymer ?
#
loop_
_entity_poly.entity_id
_entity_poly.type
_entity_poly.pdbx_seq_one_letter_code
_entity_poly.pdbx_strand_id
1 'polypeptide(L)'
;MCIRDRFQIQVFAAGEIVPALQALDAVTNNTVEMCHTVSYYYVGKDPTFAIGTNLPFGLNSRQTNAWLYHGNGTALLNEFYAKHNVYALPAGNTGAQMGGWFRKEIKTVQDLQGLKMRIAGLAGQIVQKLGVVPQQIAGGDLYPSLERGTIDAAEWVAPYDDDKLGLNKVAPYYYYPGFWEGGPAIHFFINLQKWNELPKSYQAAIQAAAGYVNVDTQAKYDAKNPAALRNLIGNGAQLRPFSQEIMEAAYKAANEIYDDLSAKNADFKKLYDSYKAFRSEEYLWFQVAEYAYDTFMIRARARG
;
A
#
# COMPACT_ATOMS: atom_id res chain seq x y z
N MET A 1 2.38 -21.52 -11.78
CA MET A 1 1.40 -22.55 -11.34
C MET A 1 1.03 -23.41 -12.54
N CYS A 2 1.13 -24.70 -12.40
CA CYS A 2 0.85 -25.62 -13.49
C CYS A 2 -0.27 -26.59 -13.05
N ILE A 3 -1.35 -26.67 -13.79
CA ILE A 3 -2.42 -27.65 -13.56
C ILE A 3 -2.29 -28.75 -14.62
N ARG A 4 -1.47 -29.77 -14.31
CA ARG A 4 -1.21 -30.93 -15.17
C ARG A 4 -0.93 -30.53 -16.64
N ASP A 5 -0.04 -29.54 -16.85
CA ASP A 5 0.35 -29.01 -18.16
C ASP A 5 -0.77 -28.40 -19.02
N ARG A 6 -1.98 -28.26 -18.46
CA ARG A 6 -3.14 -27.68 -19.14
C ARG A 6 -3.36 -26.20 -18.89
N PHE A 7 -2.77 -25.66 -17.79
CA PHE A 7 -2.81 -24.24 -17.45
C PHE A 7 -1.46 -23.84 -16.87
N GLN A 8 -0.76 -22.96 -17.58
CA GLN A 8 0.57 -22.50 -17.22
C GLN A 8 0.53 -20.97 -17.05
N ILE A 9 1.23 -20.46 -16.04
CA ILE A 9 1.46 -19.03 -15.84
C ILE A 9 2.97 -18.81 -15.92
N GLN A 10 3.39 -18.05 -16.93
CA GLN A 10 4.76 -17.58 -17.04
C GLN A 10 4.87 -16.23 -16.30
N VAL A 11 5.88 -16.11 -15.43
CA VAL A 11 6.10 -14.90 -14.63
C VAL A 11 7.25 -14.11 -15.23
N PHE A 12 7.04 -12.81 -15.35
CA PHE A 12 8.04 -11.82 -15.77
C PHE A 12 8.25 -10.81 -14.64
N ALA A 13 9.49 -10.40 -14.42
CA ALA A 13 9.82 -9.38 -13.43
C ALA A 13 9.36 -7.99 -13.89
N ALA A 14 9.23 -7.07 -12.94
CA ALA A 14 8.88 -5.68 -13.21
C ALA A 14 9.93 -5.07 -14.17
N GLY A 15 9.46 -4.48 -15.28
CA GLY A 15 10.31 -3.87 -16.29
C GLY A 15 10.71 -4.78 -17.46
N GLU A 16 10.45 -6.10 -17.40
CA GLU A 16 10.80 -7.01 -18.49
C GLU A 16 9.88 -6.86 -19.70
N ILE A 17 8.57 -6.67 -19.48
CA ILE A 17 7.57 -6.51 -20.55
C ILE A 17 7.22 -5.03 -20.75
N VAL A 18 6.88 -4.34 -19.66
CA VAL A 18 6.56 -2.90 -19.65
C VAL A 18 7.15 -2.26 -18.40
N PRO A 19 7.37 -0.94 -18.40
CA PRO A 19 7.72 -0.21 -17.17
C PRO A 19 6.74 -0.53 -16.04
N ALA A 20 7.23 -0.69 -14.81
CA ALA A 20 6.45 -1.19 -13.66
C ALA A 20 5.12 -0.44 -13.44
N LEU A 21 5.11 0.89 -13.60
CA LEU A 21 3.92 1.72 -13.43
C LEU A 21 2.92 1.65 -14.60
N GLN A 22 3.25 0.93 -15.67
CA GLN A 22 2.38 0.70 -16.83
C GLN A 22 1.74 -0.71 -16.85
N ALA A 23 1.90 -1.47 -15.77
CA ALA A 23 1.38 -2.85 -15.69
C ALA A 23 -0.14 -2.93 -15.87
N LEU A 24 -0.91 -1.95 -15.36
CA LEU A 24 -2.35 -1.87 -15.60
C LEU A 24 -2.67 -1.72 -17.09
N ASP A 25 -1.97 -0.85 -17.80
CA ASP A 25 -2.19 -0.64 -19.24
C ASP A 25 -1.92 -1.91 -20.03
N ALA A 26 -0.86 -2.64 -19.68
CA ALA A 26 -0.53 -3.92 -20.30
C ALA A 26 -1.64 -4.97 -20.11
N VAL A 27 -2.25 -5.03 -18.91
CA VAL A 27 -3.39 -5.91 -18.64
C VAL A 27 -4.65 -5.43 -19.36
N THR A 28 -4.97 -4.14 -19.27
CA THR A 28 -6.16 -3.56 -19.91
C THR A 28 -6.17 -3.83 -21.43
N ASN A 29 -5.00 -3.67 -22.07
CA ASN A 29 -4.81 -3.84 -23.51
C ASN A 29 -4.50 -5.30 -23.92
N ASN A 30 -4.50 -6.23 -22.96
CA ASN A 30 -4.18 -7.65 -23.18
C ASN A 30 -2.78 -7.89 -23.78
N THR A 31 -1.81 -7.02 -23.43
CA THR A 31 -0.38 -7.28 -23.71
C THR A 31 0.12 -8.42 -22.82
N VAL A 32 -0.39 -8.45 -21.57
CA VAL A 32 -0.28 -9.58 -20.64
C VAL A 32 -1.67 -9.86 -20.07
N GLU A 33 -1.95 -11.13 -19.73
CA GLU A 33 -3.25 -11.53 -19.20
C GLU A 33 -3.46 -11.10 -17.75
N MET A 34 -2.37 -10.98 -16.97
CA MET A 34 -2.44 -10.70 -15.54
C MET A 34 -1.18 -9.96 -15.08
N CYS A 35 -1.33 -9.10 -14.07
CA CYS A 35 -0.20 -8.57 -13.31
C CYS A 35 -0.45 -8.64 -11.81
N HIS A 36 0.63 -8.61 -11.02
CA HIS A 36 0.61 -8.47 -9.57
C HIS A 36 1.06 -7.05 -9.21
N THR A 37 0.15 -6.24 -8.68
CA THR A 37 0.36 -4.81 -8.51
C THR A 37 -0.46 -4.24 -7.37
N VAL A 38 -0.22 -2.97 -7.03
CA VAL A 38 -1.02 -2.18 -6.11
C VAL A 38 -1.88 -1.18 -6.88
N SER A 39 -3.15 -1.11 -6.54
CA SER A 39 -4.15 -0.33 -7.24
C SER A 39 -3.83 1.18 -7.26
N TYR A 40 -3.34 1.73 -6.16
CA TYR A 40 -3.09 3.16 -6.01
C TYR A 40 -2.01 3.75 -6.94
N TYR A 41 -1.21 2.92 -7.63
CA TYR A 41 -0.30 3.41 -8.66
C TYR A 41 -1.02 4.06 -9.84
N TYR A 42 -2.31 3.83 -9.96
CA TYR A 42 -3.12 4.27 -11.10
C TYR A 42 -4.10 5.41 -10.74
N VAL A 43 -3.88 6.08 -9.60
CA VAL A 43 -4.70 7.25 -9.18
C VAL A 43 -4.67 8.40 -10.18
N GLY A 44 -3.65 8.47 -11.03
CA GLY A 44 -3.60 9.42 -12.14
C GLY A 44 -4.65 9.16 -13.24
N LYS A 45 -5.19 7.92 -13.33
CA LYS A 45 -6.29 7.59 -14.25
C LYS A 45 -7.64 7.87 -13.59
N ASP A 46 -7.81 7.43 -12.35
CA ASP A 46 -8.98 7.68 -11.51
C ASP A 46 -8.57 7.56 -10.03
N PRO A 47 -8.85 8.57 -9.19
CA PRO A 47 -8.49 8.54 -7.77
C PRO A 47 -9.14 7.38 -7.00
N THR A 48 -10.21 6.78 -7.52
CA THR A 48 -10.88 5.61 -6.93
C THR A 48 -9.95 4.40 -6.80
N PHE A 49 -8.95 4.28 -7.67
CA PHE A 49 -7.92 3.23 -7.55
C PHE A 49 -7.20 3.22 -6.19
N ALA A 50 -7.14 4.36 -5.50
CA ALA A 50 -6.51 4.41 -4.18
C ALA A 50 -7.15 3.46 -3.17
N ILE A 51 -8.47 3.36 -3.17
CA ILE A 51 -9.24 2.60 -2.17
C ILE A 51 -8.89 1.10 -2.22
N GLY A 52 -8.56 0.58 -3.39
CA GLY A 52 -8.22 -0.83 -3.55
C GLY A 52 -6.90 -1.24 -2.89
N THR A 53 -5.98 -0.33 -2.67
CA THR A 53 -4.74 -0.63 -1.93
C THR A 53 -4.90 -0.30 -0.45
N ASN A 54 -4.97 0.97 -0.14
CA ASN A 54 -5.29 1.50 1.18
C ASN A 54 -5.52 3.02 1.07
N LEU A 55 -6.20 3.58 2.06
CA LEU A 55 -6.30 5.02 2.24
C LEU A 55 -5.44 5.43 3.44
N PRO A 56 -4.71 6.56 3.37
CA PRO A 56 -4.07 7.15 4.54
C PRO A 56 -5.03 7.25 5.73
N PHE A 57 -4.55 6.89 6.93
CA PHE A 57 -5.39 6.76 8.15
C PHE A 57 -6.58 5.79 7.99
N GLY A 58 -6.43 4.82 7.10
CA GLY A 58 -7.44 3.82 6.79
C GLY A 58 -7.41 2.58 7.68
N LEU A 59 -7.79 1.46 7.09
CA LEU A 59 -7.83 0.15 7.75
C LEU A 59 -6.42 -0.42 7.93
N ASN A 60 -6.19 -1.16 9.02
CA ASN A 60 -5.02 -2.01 9.15
C ASN A 60 -5.20 -3.30 8.30
N SER A 61 -4.18 -4.16 8.26
CA SER A 61 -4.20 -5.35 7.40
C SER A 61 -5.34 -6.32 7.70
N ARG A 62 -5.64 -6.57 8.99
CA ARG A 62 -6.77 -7.43 9.38
C ARG A 62 -8.12 -6.83 9.00
N GLN A 63 -8.29 -5.54 9.26
CA GLN A 63 -9.50 -4.80 8.89
C GLN A 63 -9.66 -4.72 7.37
N THR A 64 -8.55 -4.51 6.62
CA THR A 64 -8.55 -4.50 5.15
C THR A 64 -9.04 -5.85 4.61
N ASN A 65 -8.50 -6.96 5.13
CA ASN A 65 -8.95 -8.29 4.75
C ASN A 65 -10.41 -8.53 5.12
N ALA A 66 -10.87 -8.11 6.31
CA ALA A 66 -12.26 -8.23 6.72
C ALA A 66 -13.20 -7.46 5.77
N TRP A 67 -12.84 -6.23 5.38
CA TRP A 67 -13.61 -5.45 4.41
C TRP A 67 -13.64 -6.10 3.03
N LEU A 68 -12.49 -6.54 2.53
CA LEU A 68 -12.39 -7.16 1.20
C LEU A 68 -13.19 -8.46 1.11
N TYR A 69 -13.09 -9.34 2.10
CA TYR A 69 -13.70 -10.68 2.02
C TYR A 69 -15.14 -10.74 2.57
N HIS A 70 -15.51 -9.87 3.53
CA HIS A 70 -16.80 -9.92 4.21
C HIS A 70 -17.56 -8.59 4.29
N GLY A 71 -16.86 -7.45 3.98
CA GLY A 71 -17.44 -6.10 3.98
C GLY A 71 -17.84 -5.59 2.59
N ASN A 72 -18.07 -6.47 1.62
CA ASN A 72 -18.36 -6.14 0.21
C ASN A 72 -17.23 -5.44 -0.57
N GLY A 73 -16.04 -5.26 0.01
CA GLY A 73 -14.95 -4.51 -0.61
C GLY A 73 -14.54 -5.07 -1.98
N THR A 74 -14.30 -6.39 -2.07
CA THR A 74 -13.91 -7.01 -3.35
C THR A 74 -15.00 -6.88 -4.42
N ALA A 75 -16.28 -7.00 -4.07
CA ALA A 75 -17.37 -6.86 -5.02
C ALA A 75 -17.46 -5.42 -5.56
N LEU A 76 -17.42 -4.43 -4.68
CA LEU A 76 -17.47 -3.02 -5.05
C LEU A 76 -16.25 -2.59 -5.87
N LEU A 77 -15.06 -3.06 -5.50
CA LEU A 77 -13.85 -2.79 -6.27
C LEU A 77 -13.91 -3.41 -7.67
N ASN A 78 -14.39 -4.65 -7.81
CA ASN A 78 -14.52 -5.29 -9.11
C ASN A 78 -15.59 -4.63 -9.99
N GLU A 79 -16.64 -4.06 -9.43
CA GLU A 79 -17.59 -3.22 -10.17
C GLU A 79 -16.90 -1.99 -10.78
N PHE A 80 -16.01 -1.35 -10.02
CA PHE A 80 -15.19 -0.24 -10.51
C PHE A 80 -14.14 -0.70 -11.52
N TYR A 81 -13.37 -1.74 -11.21
CA TYR A 81 -12.29 -2.23 -12.08
C TYR A 81 -12.79 -2.77 -13.42
N ALA A 82 -14.01 -3.30 -13.46
CA ALA A 82 -14.63 -3.74 -14.72
C ALA A 82 -14.74 -2.61 -15.75
N LYS A 83 -14.91 -1.35 -15.33
CA LYS A 83 -14.90 -0.18 -16.21
C LYS A 83 -13.54 0.03 -16.89
N HIS A 84 -12.49 -0.55 -16.33
CA HIS A 84 -11.12 -0.53 -16.84
C HIS A 84 -10.69 -1.86 -17.44
N ASN A 85 -11.66 -2.74 -17.80
CA ASN A 85 -11.41 -4.08 -18.35
C ASN A 85 -10.54 -4.96 -17.45
N VAL A 86 -10.71 -4.87 -16.13
CA VAL A 86 -9.94 -5.61 -15.13
C VAL A 86 -10.86 -6.35 -14.17
N TYR A 87 -10.49 -7.56 -13.80
CA TYR A 87 -10.98 -8.31 -12.66
C TYR A 87 -9.85 -8.43 -11.62
N ALA A 88 -10.14 -8.15 -10.38
CA ALA A 88 -9.14 -8.13 -9.33
C ALA A 88 -9.39 -9.17 -8.22
N LEU A 89 -8.31 -9.74 -7.72
CA LEU A 89 -8.31 -10.61 -6.55
C LEU A 89 -7.29 -10.09 -5.54
N PRO A 90 -7.64 -9.95 -4.24
CA PRO A 90 -6.65 -9.71 -3.19
C PRO A 90 -5.62 -10.84 -3.19
N ALA A 91 -4.34 -10.48 -3.32
CA ALA A 91 -3.26 -11.44 -3.49
C ALA A 91 -1.97 -10.99 -2.79
N GLY A 92 -2.09 -10.36 -1.65
CA GLY A 92 -1.01 -9.94 -0.79
C GLY A 92 -1.40 -8.77 0.11
N ASN A 93 -0.72 -8.67 1.23
CA ASN A 93 -0.79 -7.53 2.14
C ASN A 93 0.57 -7.36 2.81
N THR A 94 1.06 -6.14 2.93
CA THR A 94 2.39 -5.90 3.54
C THR A 94 2.32 -5.78 5.06
N GLY A 95 1.12 -5.71 5.64
CA GLY A 95 0.97 -5.21 7.00
C GLY A 95 1.20 -3.70 7.08
N ALA A 96 1.28 -3.17 8.28
CA ALA A 96 1.57 -1.75 8.48
C ALA A 96 2.95 -1.40 7.95
N GLN A 97 3.03 -0.30 7.22
CA GLN A 97 4.28 0.18 6.65
C GLN A 97 4.96 1.23 7.54
N MET A 98 6.18 1.59 7.13
CA MET A 98 6.94 2.67 7.75
C MET A 98 6.65 4.01 7.08
N GLY A 99 6.99 5.09 7.81
CA GLY A 99 6.82 6.46 7.34
C GLY A 99 7.85 6.89 6.28
N GLY A 100 8.85 6.05 6.01
CA GLY A 100 9.85 6.29 4.97
C GLY A 100 11.15 6.88 5.45
N TRP A 101 12.02 7.14 4.49
CA TRP A 101 13.41 7.54 4.65
C TRP A 101 13.60 9.01 4.31
N PHE A 102 14.29 9.74 5.17
CA PHE A 102 14.53 11.17 5.01
C PHE A 102 16.02 11.48 5.14
N ARG A 103 16.52 12.35 4.27
CA ARG A 103 17.91 12.83 4.31
C ARG A 103 18.15 13.83 5.44
N LYS A 104 17.08 14.50 5.89
CA LYS A 104 17.09 15.45 7.02
C LYS A 104 16.05 15.04 8.05
N GLU A 105 16.29 15.39 9.30
CA GLU A 105 15.32 15.20 10.37
C GLU A 105 14.13 16.15 10.21
N ILE A 106 12.92 15.64 10.38
CA ILE A 106 11.65 16.35 10.23
C ILE A 106 10.95 16.36 11.59
N LYS A 107 10.72 17.54 12.17
CA LYS A 107 10.10 17.70 13.49
C LYS A 107 8.75 18.40 13.44
N THR A 108 8.58 19.31 12.49
CA THR A 108 7.40 20.18 12.35
C THR A 108 6.86 20.11 10.92
N VAL A 109 5.64 20.61 10.72
CA VAL A 109 5.06 20.78 9.37
C VAL A 109 5.91 21.73 8.51
N GLN A 110 6.57 22.72 9.15
CA GLN A 110 7.44 23.64 8.43
C GLN A 110 8.65 22.95 7.80
N ASP A 111 9.17 21.87 8.38
CA ASP A 111 10.30 21.11 7.83
C ASP A 111 9.94 20.35 6.55
N LEU A 112 8.64 20.19 6.27
CA LEU A 112 8.12 19.54 5.06
C LEU A 112 8.09 20.48 3.85
N GLN A 113 8.22 21.80 4.04
CA GLN A 113 8.06 22.79 2.97
C GLN A 113 9.12 22.63 1.89
N GLY A 114 8.67 22.40 0.65
CA GLY A 114 9.54 22.24 -0.52
C GLY A 114 10.30 20.90 -0.59
N LEU A 115 10.12 20.01 0.38
CA LEU A 115 10.76 18.70 0.42
C LEU A 115 10.28 17.86 -0.76
N LYS A 116 11.20 17.36 -1.57
CA LYS A 116 10.90 16.45 -2.68
C LYS A 116 10.83 15.03 -2.18
N MET A 117 9.66 14.42 -2.24
CA MET A 117 9.44 13.09 -1.70
C MET A 117 8.84 12.15 -2.73
N ARG A 118 9.46 10.98 -2.87
CA ARG A 118 8.76 9.88 -3.54
C ARG A 118 7.70 9.32 -2.60
N ILE A 119 6.47 9.36 -3.06
CA ILE A 119 5.31 8.81 -2.36
C ILE A 119 4.22 8.49 -3.38
N ALA A 120 3.48 7.40 -3.16
CA ALA A 120 2.47 6.95 -4.08
C ALA A 120 1.04 7.23 -3.59
N GLY A 121 0.06 7.06 -4.48
CA GLY A 121 -1.34 7.14 -4.16
C GLY A 121 -1.82 8.52 -3.69
N LEU A 122 -2.91 8.52 -2.91
CA LEU A 122 -3.46 9.77 -2.35
C LEU A 122 -2.57 10.37 -1.26
N ALA A 123 -1.65 9.60 -0.68
CA ALA A 123 -0.66 10.14 0.25
C ALA A 123 0.15 11.28 -0.37
N GLY A 124 0.45 11.21 -1.68
CA GLY A 124 1.09 12.30 -2.41
C GLY A 124 0.29 13.60 -2.34
N GLN A 125 -1.03 13.56 -2.53
CA GLN A 125 -1.89 14.75 -2.43
C GLN A 125 -1.96 15.28 -0.99
N ILE A 126 -1.95 14.40 0.01
CA ILE A 126 -1.97 14.78 1.42
C ILE A 126 -0.69 15.53 1.80
N VAL A 127 0.48 14.96 1.51
CA VAL A 127 1.75 15.61 1.83
C VAL A 127 1.97 16.89 1.01
N GLN A 128 1.39 16.98 -0.20
CA GLN A 128 1.40 18.20 -1.00
C GLN A 128 0.66 19.34 -0.29
N LYS A 129 -0.47 19.07 0.38
CA LYS A 129 -1.14 20.07 1.22
C LYS A 129 -0.28 20.54 2.40
N LEU A 130 0.69 19.73 2.82
CA LEU A 130 1.65 20.08 3.85
C LEU A 130 2.93 20.75 3.29
N GLY A 131 2.98 21.02 1.98
CA GLY A 131 4.08 21.72 1.33
C GLY A 131 5.16 20.83 0.72
N VAL A 132 5.01 19.50 0.78
CA VAL A 132 5.90 18.55 0.09
C VAL A 132 5.68 18.62 -1.42
N VAL A 133 6.71 18.35 -2.21
CA VAL A 133 6.65 18.13 -3.67
C VAL A 133 6.67 16.62 -3.93
N PRO A 134 5.50 15.97 -4.09
CA PRO A 134 5.43 14.53 -4.27
C PRO A 134 5.85 14.13 -5.68
N GLN A 135 6.47 12.96 -5.79
CA GLN A 135 6.85 12.33 -7.05
C GLN A 135 6.54 10.84 -6.98
N GLN A 136 6.02 10.27 -8.06
CA GLN A 136 5.83 8.83 -8.17
C GLN A 136 6.97 8.23 -8.99
N ILE A 137 7.84 7.46 -8.32
CA ILE A 137 9.04 6.85 -8.89
C ILE A 137 9.00 5.36 -8.61
N ALA A 138 9.41 4.54 -9.57
CA ALA A 138 9.50 3.10 -9.41
C ALA A 138 10.57 2.70 -8.37
N GLY A 139 10.36 1.54 -7.69
CA GLY A 139 11.21 1.10 -6.58
C GLY A 139 12.70 1.00 -6.92
N GLY A 140 13.04 0.53 -8.12
CA GLY A 140 14.43 0.42 -8.57
C GLY A 140 15.17 1.76 -8.70
N ASP A 141 14.44 2.87 -8.81
CA ASP A 141 15.02 4.21 -9.01
C ASP A 141 15.13 5.01 -7.68
N LEU A 142 14.70 4.44 -6.55
CA LEU A 142 14.67 5.16 -5.26
C LEU A 142 16.08 5.45 -4.75
N TYR A 143 16.91 4.42 -4.65
CA TYR A 143 18.30 4.59 -4.17
C TYR A 143 19.08 5.62 -4.99
N PRO A 144 19.18 5.52 -6.33
CA PRO A 144 19.90 6.51 -7.12
C PRO A 144 19.28 7.92 -7.06
N SER A 145 17.96 8.04 -6.86
CA SER A 145 17.31 9.34 -6.72
C SER A 145 17.62 10.04 -5.39
N LEU A 146 17.65 9.27 -4.29
CA LEU A 146 18.09 9.77 -2.98
C LEU A 146 19.60 10.10 -2.99
N GLU A 147 20.42 9.22 -3.54
CA GLU A 147 21.89 9.39 -3.62
C GLU A 147 22.27 10.67 -4.34
N ARG A 148 21.66 10.94 -5.50
CA ARG A 148 21.90 12.16 -6.29
C ARG A 148 21.25 13.40 -5.70
N GLY A 149 20.38 13.27 -4.69
CA GLY A 149 19.62 14.39 -4.15
C GLY A 149 18.51 14.90 -5.07
N THR A 150 18.08 14.11 -6.05
CA THR A 150 16.92 14.42 -6.90
C THR A 150 15.64 14.44 -6.05
N ILE A 151 15.58 13.59 -5.03
CA ILE A 151 14.58 13.58 -3.97
C ILE A 151 15.24 13.66 -2.59
N ASP A 152 14.52 14.20 -1.62
CA ASP A 152 14.98 14.38 -0.23
C ASP A 152 14.45 13.29 0.70
N ALA A 153 13.38 12.62 0.30
CA ALA A 153 12.74 11.55 1.06
C ALA A 153 12.08 10.53 0.13
N ALA A 154 11.91 9.31 0.64
CA ALA A 154 11.19 8.25 -0.06
C ALA A 154 10.45 7.37 0.94
N GLU A 155 9.18 7.15 0.67
CA GLU A 155 8.39 6.07 1.24
C GLU A 155 8.56 4.83 0.34
N TRP A 156 8.63 3.63 0.95
CA TRP A 156 8.63 2.38 0.20
C TRP A 156 7.71 1.35 0.83
N VAL A 157 8.17 0.49 1.72
CA VAL A 157 7.31 -0.52 2.37
C VAL A 157 7.62 -0.58 3.88
N ALA A 158 8.49 -1.49 4.27
CA ALA A 158 8.78 -1.83 5.66
C ALA A 158 10.22 -2.39 5.74
N PRO A 159 10.77 -2.59 6.94
CA PRO A 159 12.18 -2.93 7.10
C PRO A 159 12.70 -4.05 6.20
N TYR A 160 11.92 -5.09 5.96
CA TYR A 160 12.36 -6.25 5.17
C TYR A 160 12.65 -5.92 3.71
N ASP A 161 11.90 -5.04 3.08
CA ASP A 161 12.17 -4.60 1.71
C ASP A 161 13.13 -3.42 1.67
N ASP A 162 13.00 -2.49 2.62
CA ASP A 162 13.81 -1.28 2.70
C ASP A 162 15.30 -1.61 2.93
N ASP A 163 15.59 -2.64 3.74
CA ASP A 163 16.96 -3.14 3.96
C ASP A 163 17.61 -3.65 2.66
N LYS A 164 16.85 -4.31 1.80
CA LYS A 164 17.34 -4.78 0.50
C LYS A 164 17.66 -3.64 -0.46
N LEU A 165 16.94 -2.53 -0.37
CA LEU A 165 17.18 -1.35 -1.18
C LEU A 165 18.35 -0.50 -0.65
N GLY A 166 18.79 -0.73 0.59
CA GLY A 166 19.91 0.00 1.19
C GLY A 166 19.64 1.48 1.42
N LEU A 167 18.39 1.90 1.59
CA LEU A 167 17.99 3.32 1.67
C LEU A 167 18.61 4.04 2.87
N ASN A 168 18.93 3.32 3.96
CA ASN A 168 19.63 3.85 5.13
C ASN A 168 21.02 4.44 4.82
N LYS A 169 21.66 4.03 3.71
CA LYS A 169 22.99 4.53 3.31
C LYS A 169 22.93 5.94 2.72
N VAL A 170 21.78 6.34 2.19
CA VAL A 170 21.57 7.61 1.48
C VAL A 170 20.58 8.55 2.17
N ALA A 171 19.79 8.02 3.12
CA ALA A 171 18.83 8.77 3.94
C ALA A 171 18.78 8.13 5.34
N PRO A 172 19.42 8.74 6.39
CA PRO A 172 19.62 8.07 7.66
C PRO A 172 18.39 8.07 8.59
N TYR A 173 17.40 8.93 8.37
CA TYR A 173 16.25 9.05 9.26
C TYR A 173 15.09 8.20 8.77
N TYR A 174 14.68 7.23 9.60
CA TYR A 174 13.62 6.27 9.30
C TYR A 174 12.39 6.55 10.17
N TYR A 175 11.34 7.07 9.53
CA TYR A 175 10.16 7.56 10.24
C TYR A 175 9.07 6.50 10.41
N TYR A 176 8.27 6.64 11.48
CA TYR A 176 7.08 5.84 11.78
C TYR A 176 6.04 6.69 12.54
N PRO A 177 4.75 6.24 12.58
CA PRO A 177 4.16 5.18 11.77
C PRO A 177 3.98 5.60 10.31
N GLY A 178 3.89 4.63 9.40
CA GLY A 178 3.48 4.87 8.02
C GLY A 178 1.97 5.10 7.94
N PHE A 179 1.51 6.30 8.33
CA PHE A 179 0.08 6.63 8.42
C PHE A 179 -0.64 6.60 7.07
N TRP A 180 0.10 6.56 5.99
CA TRP A 180 -0.43 6.39 4.64
C TRP A 180 -0.81 4.96 4.29
N GLU A 181 -0.25 3.95 4.99
CA GLU A 181 -0.47 2.54 4.67
C GLU A 181 -0.51 1.65 5.92
N GLY A 182 -1.69 1.56 6.55
CA GLY A 182 -1.91 0.70 7.72
C GLY A 182 -1.98 -0.79 7.38
N GLY A 183 -2.33 -1.13 6.15
CA GLY A 183 -2.45 -2.50 5.68
C GLY A 183 -2.79 -2.58 4.19
N PRO A 184 -1.84 -2.18 3.32
CA PRO A 184 -2.09 -2.10 1.89
C PRO A 184 -2.29 -3.47 1.25
N ALA A 185 -3.39 -3.63 0.52
CA ALA A 185 -3.66 -4.82 -0.27
C ALA A 185 -2.95 -4.75 -1.61
N ILE A 186 -2.36 -5.87 -1.99
CA ILE A 186 -1.80 -6.10 -3.32
C ILE A 186 -2.79 -6.99 -4.08
N HIS A 187 -2.91 -6.79 -5.38
CA HIS A 187 -3.91 -7.49 -6.18
C HIS A 187 -3.29 -8.22 -7.37
N PHE A 188 -3.86 -9.37 -7.72
CA PHE A 188 -3.82 -9.82 -9.10
C PHE A 188 -4.85 -9.02 -9.89
N PHE A 189 -4.38 -8.24 -10.86
CA PHE A 189 -5.22 -7.64 -11.89
C PHE A 189 -5.19 -8.54 -13.11
N ILE A 190 -6.36 -8.99 -13.53
CA ILE A 190 -6.54 -9.94 -14.63
C ILE A 190 -7.38 -9.22 -15.69
N ASN A 191 -6.99 -9.29 -16.96
CA ASN A 191 -7.84 -8.80 -18.04
C ASN A 191 -9.24 -9.43 -17.93
N LEU A 192 -10.28 -8.60 -17.87
CA LEU A 192 -11.64 -9.06 -17.57
C LEU A 192 -12.16 -10.04 -18.63
N GLN A 193 -11.85 -9.80 -19.91
CA GLN A 193 -12.24 -10.70 -20.97
C GLN A 193 -11.54 -12.07 -20.79
N LYS A 194 -10.24 -12.06 -20.52
CA LYS A 194 -9.47 -13.28 -20.26
C LYS A 194 -9.94 -14.02 -19.02
N TRP A 195 -10.29 -13.30 -17.96
CA TRP A 195 -10.91 -13.91 -16.78
C TRP A 195 -12.21 -14.65 -17.14
N ASN A 196 -13.07 -14.04 -17.94
CA ASN A 196 -14.36 -14.61 -18.33
C ASN A 196 -14.21 -15.82 -19.28
N GLU A 197 -13.14 -15.88 -20.07
CA GLU A 197 -12.82 -17.01 -20.96
C GLU A 197 -12.32 -18.25 -20.18
N LEU A 198 -11.82 -18.05 -18.93
CA LEU A 198 -11.29 -19.16 -18.14
C LEU A 198 -12.37 -20.14 -17.68
N PRO A 199 -12.13 -21.46 -17.75
CA PRO A 199 -12.97 -22.45 -17.11
C PRO A 199 -13.13 -22.17 -15.61
N LYS A 200 -14.31 -22.46 -15.06
CA LYS A 200 -14.60 -22.23 -13.63
C LYS A 200 -13.59 -22.89 -12.69
N SER A 201 -13.07 -24.05 -13.04
CA SER A 201 -12.04 -24.76 -12.28
C SER A 201 -10.71 -23.98 -12.23
N TYR A 202 -10.36 -23.24 -13.30
CA TYR A 202 -9.14 -22.43 -13.34
C TYR A 202 -9.34 -21.11 -12.60
N GLN A 203 -10.53 -20.50 -12.73
CA GLN A 203 -10.89 -19.34 -11.89
C GLN A 203 -10.79 -19.69 -10.40
N ALA A 204 -11.35 -20.82 -9.98
CA ALA A 204 -11.29 -21.29 -8.59
C ALA A 204 -9.84 -21.55 -8.12
N ALA A 205 -8.99 -22.11 -8.99
CA ALA A 205 -7.57 -22.33 -8.68
C ALA A 205 -6.81 -21.01 -8.49
N ILE A 206 -7.07 -19.99 -9.32
CA ILE A 206 -6.45 -18.66 -9.18
C ILE A 206 -6.96 -17.97 -7.90
N GLN A 207 -8.27 -18.06 -7.60
CA GLN A 207 -8.85 -17.51 -6.38
C GLN A 207 -8.24 -18.14 -5.12
N ALA A 208 -8.09 -19.46 -5.09
CA ALA A 208 -7.45 -20.17 -3.99
C ALA A 208 -5.97 -19.76 -3.83
N ALA A 209 -5.24 -19.65 -4.93
CA ALA A 209 -3.85 -19.20 -4.92
C ALA A 209 -3.73 -17.74 -4.44
N ALA A 210 -4.61 -16.84 -4.88
CA ALA A 210 -4.65 -15.46 -4.43
C ALA A 210 -4.89 -15.36 -2.92
N GLY A 211 -5.87 -16.09 -2.39
CA GLY A 211 -6.14 -16.15 -0.94
C GLY A 211 -4.95 -16.67 -0.15
N TYR A 212 -4.28 -17.73 -0.62
CA TYR A 212 -3.05 -18.23 0.01
C TYR A 212 -1.93 -17.18 0.01
N VAL A 213 -1.66 -16.58 -1.14
CA VAL A 213 -0.60 -15.56 -1.28
C VAL A 213 -0.91 -14.33 -0.42
N ASN A 214 -2.18 -13.96 -0.27
CA ASN A 214 -2.59 -12.85 0.59
C ASN A 214 -2.16 -13.07 2.06
N VAL A 215 -2.37 -14.26 2.59
CA VAL A 215 -1.96 -14.63 3.96
C VAL A 215 -0.45 -14.82 4.06
N ASP A 216 0.16 -15.56 3.12
CA ASP A 216 1.59 -15.87 3.13
C ASP A 216 2.46 -14.62 3.04
N THR A 217 2.08 -13.67 2.18
CA THR A 217 2.81 -12.41 2.02
C THR A 217 2.84 -11.62 3.32
N GLN A 218 1.70 -11.42 3.98
CA GLN A 218 1.65 -10.71 5.25
C GLN A 218 2.44 -11.43 6.34
N ALA A 219 2.24 -12.74 6.50
CA ALA A 219 2.97 -13.53 7.49
C ALA A 219 4.49 -13.46 7.29
N LYS A 220 4.95 -13.43 6.03
CA LYS A 220 6.36 -13.27 5.69
C LYS A 220 6.90 -11.90 6.08
N TYR A 221 6.16 -10.82 5.83
CA TYR A 221 6.55 -9.48 6.27
C TYR A 221 6.65 -9.41 7.79
N ASP A 222 5.62 -9.85 8.51
CA ASP A 222 5.59 -9.83 9.97
C ASP A 222 6.72 -10.65 10.59
N ALA A 223 7.06 -11.80 10.00
CA ALA A 223 8.17 -12.64 10.46
C ALA A 223 9.56 -12.04 10.14
N LYS A 224 9.71 -11.29 9.03
CA LYS A 224 11.02 -10.79 8.57
C LYS A 224 11.32 -9.36 9.03
N ASN A 225 10.32 -8.52 9.19
CA ASN A 225 10.49 -7.12 9.57
C ASN A 225 11.28 -6.92 10.88
N PRO A 226 11.08 -7.70 11.97
CA PRO A 226 11.83 -7.47 13.20
C PRO A 226 13.34 -7.66 13.06
N ALA A 227 13.78 -8.66 12.31
CA ALA A 227 15.20 -8.90 12.06
C ALA A 227 15.80 -7.82 11.16
N ALA A 228 15.09 -7.46 10.08
CA ALA A 228 15.51 -6.42 9.16
C ALA A 228 15.59 -5.04 9.86
N LEU A 229 14.62 -4.72 10.74
CA LEU A 229 14.66 -3.47 11.52
C LEU A 229 15.91 -3.40 12.41
N ARG A 230 16.25 -4.49 13.11
CA ARG A 230 17.49 -4.54 13.90
C ARG A 230 18.73 -4.35 13.04
N ASN A 231 18.76 -4.97 11.86
CA ASN A 231 19.86 -4.81 10.91
C ASN A 231 20.00 -3.35 10.44
N LEU A 232 18.92 -2.72 10.04
CA LEU A 232 18.90 -1.31 9.63
C LEU A 232 19.42 -0.38 10.75
N ILE A 233 18.94 -0.55 11.99
CA ILE A 233 19.41 0.23 13.14
C ILE A 233 20.89 -0.03 13.42
N GLY A 234 21.32 -1.28 13.41
CA GLY A 234 22.72 -1.66 13.58
C GLY A 234 23.64 -1.07 12.49
N ASN A 235 23.11 -0.80 11.31
CA ASN A 235 23.80 -0.14 10.20
C ASN A 235 23.56 1.38 10.12
N GLY A 236 23.13 2.00 11.23
CA GLY A 236 23.09 3.45 11.38
C GLY A 236 21.76 4.13 11.05
N ALA A 237 20.71 3.38 10.74
CA ALA A 237 19.37 3.97 10.60
C ALA A 237 18.87 4.54 11.91
N GLN A 238 18.35 5.76 11.87
CA GLN A 238 17.86 6.48 13.03
C GLN A 238 16.33 6.51 13.01
N LEU A 239 15.70 5.70 13.87
CA LEU A 239 14.25 5.71 14.03
C LEU A 239 13.75 7.03 14.58
N ARG A 240 12.69 7.57 13.98
CA ARG A 240 12.02 8.80 14.41
C ARG A 240 10.51 8.63 14.34
N PRO A 241 9.77 8.94 15.41
CA PRO A 241 8.32 9.09 15.29
C PRO A 241 7.99 10.40 14.55
N PHE A 242 6.95 10.39 13.71
CA PHE A 242 6.36 11.66 13.29
C PHE A 242 5.79 12.39 14.51
N SER A 243 5.96 13.72 14.54
CA SER A 243 5.38 14.54 15.60
C SER A 243 3.84 14.51 15.52
N GLN A 244 3.20 14.76 16.66
CA GLN A 244 1.75 14.87 16.71
C GLN A 244 1.23 15.96 15.78
N GLU A 245 1.95 17.09 15.68
CA GLU A 245 1.65 18.19 14.76
C GLU A 245 1.53 17.71 13.31
N ILE A 246 2.53 16.93 12.82
CA ILE A 246 2.53 16.38 11.47
C ILE A 246 1.38 15.39 11.30
N MET A 247 1.15 14.50 12.27
CA MET A 247 0.07 13.50 12.21
C MET A 247 -1.32 14.15 12.15
N GLU A 248 -1.57 15.18 12.97
CA GLU A 248 -2.85 15.90 12.98
C GLU A 248 -3.07 16.71 11.69
N ALA A 249 -2.03 17.41 11.22
CA ALA A 249 -2.10 18.14 9.95
C ALA A 249 -2.37 17.21 8.76
N ALA A 250 -1.69 16.05 8.71
CA ALA A 250 -1.89 15.05 7.67
C ALA A 250 -3.30 14.42 7.75
N TYR A 251 -3.78 14.12 8.95
CA TYR A 251 -5.14 13.58 9.15
C TYR A 251 -6.23 14.54 8.68
N LYS A 252 -6.08 15.84 9.01
CA LYS A 252 -6.98 16.89 8.53
C LYS A 252 -6.95 16.97 7.00
N ALA A 253 -5.75 17.04 6.41
CA ALA A 253 -5.59 17.09 4.96
C ALA A 253 -6.19 15.87 4.25
N ALA A 254 -6.06 14.66 4.85
CA ALA A 254 -6.64 13.44 4.32
C ALA A 254 -8.17 13.52 4.25
N ASN A 255 -8.83 13.92 5.34
CA ASN A 255 -10.29 14.03 5.36
C ASN A 255 -10.80 15.08 4.34
N GLU A 256 -10.15 16.24 4.24
CA GLU A 256 -10.49 17.25 3.23
C GLU A 256 -10.39 16.71 1.80
N ILE A 257 -9.37 15.88 1.49
CA ILE A 257 -9.21 15.26 0.17
C ILE A 257 -10.30 14.22 -0.07
N TYR A 258 -10.65 13.41 0.93
CA TYR A 258 -11.71 12.40 0.78
C TYR A 258 -13.08 13.03 0.57
N ASP A 259 -13.37 14.13 1.26
CA ASP A 259 -14.63 14.87 1.08
C ASP A 259 -14.69 15.51 -0.32
N ASP A 260 -13.60 16.12 -0.78
CA ASP A 260 -13.50 16.71 -2.12
C ASP A 260 -13.64 15.66 -3.23
N LEU A 261 -12.95 14.53 -3.11
CA LEU A 261 -13.06 13.43 -4.06
C LEU A 261 -14.46 12.81 -4.07
N SER A 262 -15.07 12.64 -2.90
CA SER A 262 -16.43 12.13 -2.80
C SER A 262 -17.46 13.06 -3.44
N ALA A 263 -17.23 14.38 -3.39
CA ALA A 263 -18.10 15.35 -4.03
C ALA A 263 -17.98 15.34 -5.57
N LYS A 264 -16.82 14.97 -6.11
CA LYS A 264 -16.49 15.09 -7.54
C LYS A 264 -16.55 13.76 -8.31
N ASN A 265 -16.41 12.62 -7.62
CA ASN A 265 -16.32 11.29 -8.23
C ASN A 265 -17.30 10.32 -7.56
N ALA A 266 -18.32 9.91 -8.31
CA ALA A 266 -19.38 9.03 -7.81
C ALA A 266 -18.87 7.62 -7.46
N ASP A 267 -17.89 7.09 -8.18
CA ASP A 267 -17.29 5.80 -7.90
C ASP A 267 -16.46 5.86 -6.62
N PHE A 268 -15.65 6.91 -6.47
CA PHE A 268 -14.91 7.15 -5.23
C PHE A 268 -15.88 7.25 -4.05
N LYS A 269 -16.92 8.06 -4.16
CA LYS A 269 -17.92 8.23 -3.11
C LYS A 269 -18.54 6.89 -2.71
N LYS A 270 -19.01 6.11 -3.68
CA LYS A 270 -19.66 4.81 -3.45
C LYS A 270 -18.75 3.85 -2.65
N LEU A 271 -17.51 3.72 -3.07
CA LEU A 271 -16.52 2.86 -2.43
C LEU A 271 -16.11 3.41 -1.06
N TYR A 272 -15.86 4.72 -0.97
CA TYR A 272 -15.43 5.37 0.26
C TYR A 272 -16.52 5.34 1.35
N ASP A 273 -17.79 5.50 1.00
CA ASP A 273 -18.90 5.40 1.96
C ASP A 273 -18.94 4.01 2.60
N SER A 274 -18.80 2.94 1.81
CA SER A 274 -18.70 1.56 2.32
C SER A 274 -17.46 1.38 3.21
N TYR A 275 -16.29 1.81 2.73
CA TYR A 275 -15.04 1.72 3.45
C TYR A 275 -15.07 2.47 4.78
N LYS A 276 -15.59 3.70 4.78
CA LYS A 276 -15.68 4.59 5.96
C LYS A 276 -16.63 4.01 7.03
N ALA A 277 -17.79 3.51 6.61
CA ALA A 277 -18.73 2.87 7.52
C ALA A 277 -18.11 1.64 8.17
N PHE A 278 -17.51 0.75 7.36
CA PHE A 278 -16.84 -0.45 7.86
C PHE A 278 -15.71 -0.10 8.83
N ARG A 279 -14.85 0.89 8.47
CA ARG A 279 -13.76 1.35 9.33
C ARG A 279 -14.26 1.80 10.71
N SER A 280 -15.37 2.51 10.78
CA SER A 280 -15.93 3.01 12.04
C SER A 280 -16.33 1.86 12.96
N GLU A 281 -16.97 0.83 12.43
CA GLU A 281 -17.36 -0.38 13.21
C GLU A 281 -16.13 -1.19 13.64
N GLU A 282 -15.17 -1.37 12.75
CA GLU A 282 -13.96 -2.13 13.04
C GLU A 282 -13.12 -1.47 14.15
N TYR A 283 -13.00 -0.15 14.20
CA TYR A 283 -12.26 0.52 15.26
C TYR A 283 -12.93 0.36 16.64
N LEU A 284 -14.27 0.26 16.71
CA LEU A 284 -14.96 -0.07 17.97
C LEU A 284 -14.55 -1.45 18.48
N TRP A 285 -14.51 -2.44 17.58
CA TRP A 285 -14.07 -3.80 17.94
C TRP A 285 -12.59 -3.86 18.29
N PHE A 286 -11.73 -3.30 17.46
CA PHE A 286 -10.28 -3.33 17.67
C PHE A 286 -9.83 -2.59 18.92
N GLN A 287 -10.52 -1.54 19.32
CA GLN A 287 -10.24 -0.84 20.57
C GLN A 287 -10.44 -1.76 21.79
N VAL A 288 -11.46 -2.60 21.77
CA VAL A 288 -11.78 -3.51 22.89
C VAL A 288 -10.88 -4.75 22.85
N ALA A 289 -10.62 -5.30 21.67
CA ALA A 289 -9.88 -6.54 21.50
C ALA A 289 -8.36 -6.27 21.34
N GLU A 290 -7.93 -6.00 20.10
CA GLU A 290 -6.50 -5.96 19.72
C GLU A 290 -5.74 -4.85 20.45
N TYR A 291 -6.24 -3.63 20.44
CA TYR A 291 -5.54 -2.49 21.04
C TYR A 291 -5.36 -2.67 22.56
N ALA A 292 -6.38 -3.14 23.26
CA ALA A 292 -6.30 -3.39 24.68
C ALA A 292 -5.27 -4.50 25.00
N TYR A 293 -5.31 -5.61 24.25
CA TYR A 293 -4.39 -6.73 24.40
C TYR A 293 -2.95 -6.32 24.05
N ASP A 294 -2.73 -5.75 22.87
CA ASP A 294 -1.38 -5.37 22.40
C ASP A 294 -0.74 -4.33 23.29
N THR A 295 -1.52 -3.32 23.74
CA THR A 295 -1.03 -2.31 24.68
C THR A 295 -0.57 -2.91 25.99
N PHE A 296 -1.32 -3.89 26.54
CA PHE A 296 -0.92 -4.64 27.73
C PHE A 296 0.39 -5.39 27.49
N MET A 297 0.49 -6.16 26.40
CA MET A 297 1.66 -6.97 26.07
C MET A 297 2.93 -6.14 25.85
N ILE A 298 2.80 -4.99 25.16
CA ILE A 298 3.93 -4.06 24.94
C ILE A 298 4.45 -3.53 26.29
N ARG A 299 3.53 -3.13 27.18
CA ARG A 299 3.91 -2.61 28.53
C ARG A 299 4.46 -3.71 29.43
N ALA A 300 3.92 -4.92 29.37
CA ALA A 300 4.41 -6.06 30.16
C ALA A 300 5.85 -6.42 29.76
N ARG A 301 6.15 -6.47 28.45
CA ARG A 301 7.50 -6.71 27.92
C ARG A 301 8.52 -5.68 28.39
N ALA A 302 8.13 -4.43 28.55
CA ALA A 302 9.05 -3.38 28.99
C ALA A 302 9.42 -3.46 30.48
N ARG A 303 8.75 -4.35 31.26
CA ARG A 303 8.99 -4.55 32.70
C ARG A 303 9.80 -5.81 33.01
N GLY A 304 10.01 -6.70 32.07
CA GLY A 304 10.80 -7.92 32.16
C GLY A 304 12.02 -7.87 31.26
#